data_14f5035dfa7c2fa6ac5d7957fb573e37
#
_entry.id   14f5035dfa7c2fa6ac5d7957fb573e37
#
_cell.length_a   1.000
_cell.length_b   1.000
_cell.length_c   1.000
_cell.angle_alpha   90.00
_cell.angle_beta   90.00
_cell.angle_gamma   90.00
#
_symmetry.space_group_name_H-M   'P 1'
#
loop_
_entity.id
_entity.type
_entity.pdbx_description
1 polymer ?
#
loop_
_entity_poly.entity_id
_entity_poly.type
_entity_poly.pdbx_seq_one_letter_code
_entity_poly.pdbx_strand_id
1 'polypeptide(L)'
;MKIGSMPALGRRIIIATGIAAVVAVAVVFLMVHRSSASSFVEYRMPQPLDMPIAIAAAPDGTIWFTLDLARAIGRVRAGQLERLPTARDNVEPIGLGVSPDGSAWYTDTGARGISRMSPAGEIESFALDTPIVRLGRLAVAPDGAVWFAEATGYSITRMKDGKIARHIFESPRGDPYGVAVAQDGTVWATLKSGNELLQIPPQGEMNVFEVPHQAAMPSDVAIGRDGSVWFIESRENRIARLKNGQFEEFNITGPSPVLSGLAVTPDGDLWFGLLRGGALGRLRDGHIETFKLPRESARPASLAIDGNGNVWYADITGYVGNLPAREARH
;
A
#
# COMPACT_ATOMS: atom_id res chain seq x y z
N MET A 1 -58.25 68.38 -2.99
CA MET A 1 -57.24 68.09 -1.94
C MET A 1 -56.58 66.77 -2.29
N LYS A 2 -55.38 66.85 -2.81
CA LYS A 2 -54.61 65.70 -3.35
C LYS A 2 -53.82 65.07 -2.20
N ILE A 3 -53.97 63.77 -1.99
CA ILE A 3 -53.15 62.96 -1.09
C ILE A 3 -52.01 62.41 -1.91
N GLY A 4 -50.78 62.83 -1.56
CA GLY A 4 -49.61 62.46 -2.28
C GLY A 4 -49.18 61.02 -2.00
N SER A 5 -48.77 60.32 -3.02
CA SER A 5 -48.13 58.97 -2.98
C SER A 5 -46.71 59.02 -2.44
N MET A 6 -46.41 58.26 -1.42
CA MET A 6 -45.04 58.05 -0.93
C MET A 6 -44.20 57.20 -1.92
N PRO A 7 -42.94 57.48 -2.09
CA PRO A 7 -42.10 56.78 -3.09
C PRO A 7 -41.68 55.38 -2.64
N ALA A 8 -41.66 54.46 -3.59
CA ALA A 8 -41.40 53.04 -3.47
C ALA A 8 -39.90 52.64 -3.22
N LEU A 9 -39.11 53.51 -2.54
CA LEU A 9 -37.67 53.28 -2.38
C LEU A 9 -37.30 52.44 -1.13
N GLY A 10 -38.19 52.34 -0.14
CA GLY A 10 -37.86 51.65 1.12
C GLY A 10 -37.92 50.10 1.08
N ARG A 11 -38.69 49.54 0.15
CA ARG A 11 -38.92 48.08 0.12
C ARG A 11 -37.80 47.26 -0.56
N ARG A 12 -36.99 47.89 -1.43
CA ARG A 12 -35.93 47.21 -2.15
C ARG A 12 -34.62 47.03 -1.32
N ILE A 13 -34.38 47.87 -0.35
CA ILE A 13 -33.16 47.82 0.48
C ILE A 13 -33.25 46.72 1.55
N ILE A 14 -34.47 46.48 2.09
CA ILE A 14 -34.68 45.44 3.13
C ILE A 14 -34.56 44.03 2.55
N ILE A 15 -34.96 43.82 1.29
CA ILE A 15 -34.84 42.50 0.62
C ILE A 15 -33.37 42.20 0.25
N ALA A 16 -32.62 43.22 -0.18
CA ALA A 16 -31.23 43.05 -0.52
C ALA A 16 -30.31 42.74 0.69
N THR A 17 -30.58 43.39 1.84
CA THR A 17 -29.85 43.11 3.10
C THR A 17 -30.25 41.75 3.68
N GLY A 18 -31.48 41.31 3.57
CA GLY A 18 -31.93 39.99 4.01
C GLY A 18 -31.32 38.86 3.20
N ILE A 19 -31.22 39.00 1.87
CA ILE A 19 -30.62 38.00 0.98
C ILE A 19 -29.07 37.95 1.19
N ALA A 20 -28.44 39.10 1.36
CA ALA A 20 -26.98 39.15 1.64
C ALA A 20 -26.61 38.49 3.00
N ALA A 21 -27.45 38.73 4.04
CA ALA A 21 -27.26 38.11 5.34
C ALA A 21 -27.49 36.57 5.30
N VAL A 22 -28.52 36.11 4.56
CA VAL A 22 -28.77 34.65 4.39
C VAL A 22 -27.68 33.98 3.57
N VAL A 23 -27.17 34.63 2.52
CA VAL A 23 -26.03 34.11 1.72
C VAL A 23 -24.76 34.09 2.53
N ALA A 24 -24.48 35.11 3.33
CA ALA A 24 -23.28 35.15 4.20
C ALA A 24 -23.37 34.06 5.30
N VAL A 25 -24.53 33.82 5.91
CA VAL A 25 -24.72 32.75 6.89
C VAL A 25 -24.60 31.37 6.22
N ALA A 26 -25.13 31.17 5.02
CA ALA A 26 -25.00 29.92 4.27
C ALA A 26 -23.52 29.64 3.85
N VAL A 27 -22.79 30.68 3.44
CA VAL A 27 -21.37 30.55 3.09
C VAL A 27 -20.49 30.26 4.33
N VAL A 28 -20.79 30.91 5.46
CA VAL A 28 -20.10 30.62 6.73
C VAL A 28 -20.45 29.22 7.23
N PHE A 29 -21.68 28.75 7.08
CA PHE A 29 -22.07 27.40 7.46
C PHE A 29 -21.44 26.33 6.55
N LEU A 30 -21.31 26.59 5.25
CA LEU A 30 -20.56 25.74 4.30
C LEU A 30 -19.07 25.72 4.58
N MET A 31 -18.47 26.82 4.97
CA MET A 31 -17.06 26.88 5.38
C MET A 31 -16.79 26.16 6.71
N VAL A 32 -17.68 26.28 7.67
CA VAL A 32 -17.56 25.58 8.97
C VAL A 32 -17.79 24.07 8.80
N HIS A 33 -18.64 23.62 7.90
CA HIS A 33 -18.81 22.19 7.59
C HIS A 33 -17.68 21.58 6.77
N ARG A 34 -16.90 22.39 6.01
CA ARG A 34 -15.71 21.91 5.29
C ARG A 34 -14.50 21.74 6.19
N SER A 35 -14.44 22.35 7.35
CA SER A 35 -13.33 22.21 8.29
C SER A 35 -13.37 20.94 9.13
N SER A 36 -14.42 20.12 9.05
CA SER A 36 -14.53 18.80 9.68
C SER A 36 -14.44 17.64 8.67
N ALA A 37 -14.09 17.93 7.41
CA ALA A 37 -13.83 16.87 6.43
C ALA A 37 -12.58 16.09 6.84
N SER A 38 -12.69 14.77 6.95
CA SER A 38 -11.58 13.84 7.12
C SER A 38 -10.44 14.19 6.16
N SER A 39 -9.21 14.23 6.66
CA SER A 39 -8.01 14.46 5.84
C SER A 39 -7.80 13.40 4.77
N PHE A 40 -8.47 12.25 4.90
CA PHE A 40 -8.37 11.14 3.97
C PHE A 40 -9.22 11.34 2.71
N VAL A 41 -8.67 10.91 1.57
CA VAL A 41 -9.41 10.78 0.32
C VAL A 41 -9.63 9.28 0.05
N GLU A 42 -10.88 8.86 -0.16
CA GLU A 42 -11.23 7.45 -0.41
C GLU A 42 -11.94 7.26 -1.75
N TYR A 43 -11.59 6.19 -2.44
CA TYR A 43 -12.20 5.72 -3.68
C TYR A 43 -12.90 4.39 -3.40
N ARG A 44 -14.23 4.37 -3.51
CA ARG A 44 -15.02 3.16 -3.35
C ARG A 44 -14.97 2.31 -4.61
N MET A 45 -14.74 1.02 -4.45
CA MET A 45 -14.77 0.07 -5.56
C MET A 45 -16.16 -0.04 -6.16
N PRO A 46 -16.27 -0.17 -7.50
CA PRO A 46 -17.56 -0.22 -8.18
C PRO A 46 -18.33 -1.51 -7.98
N GLN A 47 -17.66 -2.60 -7.65
CA GLN A 47 -18.28 -3.92 -7.46
C GLN A 47 -18.13 -4.41 -6.02
N PRO A 48 -19.14 -5.09 -5.45
CA PRO A 48 -19.12 -5.53 -4.04
C PRO A 48 -18.03 -6.55 -3.71
N LEU A 49 -17.54 -7.31 -4.70
CA LEU A 49 -16.49 -8.33 -4.53
C LEU A 49 -15.09 -7.79 -4.84
N ASP A 50 -14.96 -6.54 -5.23
CA ASP A 50 -13.65 -5.94 -5.45
C ASP A 50 -12.96 -5.69 -4.09
N MET A 51 -12.00 -6.55 -3.74
CA MET A 51 -11.24 -6.45 -2.50
C MET A 51 -9.80 -6.01 -2.79
N PRO A 52 -9.44 -4.74 -2.62
CA PRO A 52 -8.05 -4.29 -2.76
C PRO A 52 -7.14 -4.94 -1.71
N ILE A 53 -6.06 -5.63 -2.16
CA ILE A 53 -5.14 -6.35 -1.28
C ILE A 53 -3.73 -5.76 -1.29
N ALA A 54 -3.11 -5.61 -2.44
CA ALA A 54 -1.79 -5.03 -2.58
C ALA A 54 -1.88 -3.70 -3.31
N ILE A 55 -1.00 -2.76 -2.98
CA ILE A 55 -0.97 -1.42 -3.55
C ILE A 55 0.47 -0.98 -3.83
N ALA A 56 0.68 -0.28 -4.94
CA ALA A 56 1.99 0.25 -5.32
C ALA A 56 1.83 1.56 -6.10
N ALA A 57 2.77 2.49 -5.90
CA ALA A 57 2.80 3.77 -6.58
C ALA A 57 3.75 3.74 -7.77
N ALA A 58 3.30 4.21 -8.92
CA ALA A 58 4.11 4.38 -10.12
C ALA A 58 4.82 5.74 -10.13
N PRO A 59 5.93 5.88 -10.88
CA PRO A 59 6.67 7.14 -10.98
C PRO A 59 5.84 8.31 -11.55
N ASP A 60 4.83 8.03 -12.37
CA ASP A 60 3.91 9.03 -12.94
C ASP A 60 2.78 9.45 -11.99
N GLY A 61 2.75 8.92 -10.77
CA GLY A 61 1.72 9.16 -9.76
C GLY A 61 0.49 8.26 -9.90
N THR A 62 0.47 7.33 -10.85
CA THR A 62 -0.57 6.29 -10.92
C THR A 62 -0.44 5.35 -9.73
N ILE A 63 -1.55 5.06 -9.07
CA ILE A 63 -1.59 4.11 -7.96
C ILE A 63 -2.24 2.83 -8.45
N TRP A 64 -1.47 1.78 -8.52
CA TRP A 64 -1.93 0.45 -8.89
C TRP A 64 -2.30 -0.35 -7.65
N PHE A 65 -3.32 -1.20 -7.78
CA PHE A 65 -3.71 -2.13 -6.72
C PHE A 65 -4.33 -3.41 -7.29
N THR A 66 -4.12 -4.50 -6.59
CA THR A 66 -4.71 -5.79 -6.94
C THR A 66 -6.09 -5.91 -6.34
N LEU A 67 -6.98 -6.62 -7.05
CA LEU A 67 -8.34 -6.92 -6.61
C LEU A 67 -8.47 -8.44 -6.46
N ASP A 68 -8.51 -8.92 -5.21
CA ASP A 68 -8.75 -10.34 -4.95
C ASP A 68 -10.17 -10.73 -5.33
N LEU A 69 -10.35 -11.95 -5.83
CA LEU A 69 -11.62 -12.53 -6.31
C LEU A 69 -12.28 -11.77 -7.48
N ALA A 70 -11.72 -10.68 -7.97
CA ALA A 70 -12.38 -9.74 -8.86
C ALA A 70 -11.97 -9.86 -10.34
N ARG A 71 -11.03 -10.73 -10.67
CA ARG A 71 -10.49 -10.88 -12.05
C ARG A 71 -10.08 -9.54 -12.67
N ALA A 72 -9.49 -8.67 -11.87
CA ALA A 72 -9.12 -7.33 -12.30
C ALA A 72 -7.94 -6.78 -11.48
N ILE A 73 -7.24 -5.84 -12.09
CA ILE A 73 -6.31 -4.94 -11.45
C ILE A 73 -6.96 -3.56 -11.45
N GLY A 74 -6.85 -2.86 -10.34
CA GLY A 74 -7.34 -1.50 -10.23
C GLY A 74 -6.21 -0.48 -10.32
N ARG A 75 -6.56 0.74 -10.73
CA ARG A 75 -5.66 1.89 -10.58
C ARG A 75 -6.43 3.17 -10.28
N VAL A 76 -5.76 4.09 -9.58
CA VAL A 76 -6.18 5.50 -9.50
C VAL A 76 -5.17 6.31 -10.30
N ARG A 77 -5.63 7.01 -11.33
CA ARG A 77 -4.83 7.86 -12.20
C ARG A 77 -5.49 9.22 -12.37
N ALA A 78 -4.75 10.29 -12.12
CA ALA A 78 -5.30 11.65 -12.15
C ALA A 78 -6.62 11.81 -11.35
N GLY A 79 -6.73 11.16 -10.20
CA GLY A 79 -7.92 11.18 -9.34
C GLY A 79 -9.11 10.35 -9.85
N GLN A 80 -8.95 9.59 -10.94
CA GLN A 80 -9.97 8.69 -11.48
C GLN A 80 -9.65 7.24 -11.13
N LEU A 81 -10.67 6.55 -10.62
CA LEU A 81 -10.61 5.12 -10.35
C LEU A 81 -10.93 4.34 -11.62
N GLU A 82 -10.05 3.44 -12.00
CA GLU A 82 -10.24 2.54 -13.12
C GLU A 82 -10.12 1.08 -12.68
N ARG A 83 -10.96 0.23 -13.25
CA ARG A 83 -10.94 -1.23 -13.07
C ARG A 83 -10.59 -1.87 -14.41
N LEU A 84 -9.46 -2.54 -14.48
CA LEU A 84 -8.93 -3.16 -15.71
C LEU A 84 -9.08 -4.67 -15.59
N PRO A 85 -9.81 -5.33 -16.51
CA PRO A 85 -9.99 -6.76 -16.46
C PRO A 85 -8.66 -7.49 -16.71
N THR A 86 -8.46 -8.62 -16.02
CA THR A 86 -7.37 -9.53 -16.33
C THR A 86 -7.75 -10.50 -17.45
N ALA A 87 -6.75 -11.06 -18.13
CA ALA A 87 -6.99 -11.95 -19.26
C ALA A 87 -7.58 -13.33 -18.86
N ARG A 88 -7.60 -13.66 -17.56
CA ARG A 88 -7.96 -14.98 -17.04
C ARG A 88 -8.87 -14.90 -15.84
N ASP A 89 -9.58 -16.01 -15.62
CA ASP A 89 -10.61 -16.12 -14.60
C ASP A 89 -10.11 -16.44 -13.17
N ASN A 90 -8.87 -16.90 -13.01
CA ASN A 90 -8.33 -17.43 -11.76
C ASN A 90 -7.07 -16.69 -11.32
N VAL A 91 -7.10 -15.37 -11.33
CA VAL A 91 -6.00 -14.54 -10.82
C VAL A 91 -6.19 -14.36 -9.33
N GLU A 92 -5.19 -14.76 -8.54
CA GLU A 92 -5.07 -14.47 -7.10
C GLU A 92 -3.85 -13.58 -6.91
N PRO A 93 -3.97 -12.28 -7.10
CA PRO A 93 -2.84 -11.38 -7.15
C PRO A 93 -2.47 -10.89 -5.74
N ILE A 94 -1.56 -11.61 -5.07
CA ILE A 94 -1.11 -11.29 -3.70
C ILE A 94 0.01 -10.25 -3.70
N GLY A 95 0.96 -10.37 -4.63
CA GLY A 95 2.10 -9.47 -4.78
C GLY A 95 1.86 -8.45 -5.88
N LEU A 96 2.32 -7.22 -5.66
CA LEU A 96 2.27 -6.13 -6.64
C LEU A 96 3.53 -5.28 -6.54
N GLY A 97 4.11 -4.95 -7.68
CA GLY A 97 5.19 -3.97 -7.82
C GLY A 97 5.01 -3.18 -9.11
N VAL A 98 5.68 -2.05 -9.21
CA VAL A 98 5.62 -1.21 -10.40
C VAL A 98 7.02 -1.00 -10.97
N SER A 99 7.18 -1.20 -12.27
CA SER A 99 8.44 -0.97 -12.96
C SER A 99 8.63 0.52 -13.34
N PRO A 100 9.88 0.95 -13.64
CA PRO A 100 10.17 2.34 -14.00
C PRO A 100 9.38 2.89 -15.18
N ASP A 101 8.90 2.02 -16.07
CA ASP A 101 8.04 2.38 -17.21
C ASP A 101 6.55 2.56 -16.82
N GLY A 102 6.21 2.43 -15.53
CA GLY A 102 4.85 2.54 -15.00
C GLY A 102 3.99 1.29 -15.12
N SER A 103 4.54 0.16 -15.61
CA SER A 103 3.79 -1.10 -15.70
C SER A 103 3.64 -1.75 -14.33
N ALA A 104 2.45 -2.29 -14.05
CA ALA A 104 2.18 -3.08 -12.86
C ALA A 104 2.57 -4.55 -13.07
N TRP A 105 3.38 -5.08 -12.18
CA TRP A 105 3.72 -6.48 -12.11
C TRP A 105 3.02 -7.12 -10.93
N TYR A 106 2.36 -8.25 -11.14
CA TYR A 106 1.61 -8.91 -10.08
C TYR A 106 1.77 -10.43 -10.14
N THR A 107 1.63 -11.07 -8.99
CA THR A 107 1.59 -12.52 -8.92
C THR A 107 0.27 -13.01 -9.53
N ASP A 108 0.33 -14.06 -10.31
CA ASP A 108 -0.80 -14.61 -11.06
C ASP A 108 -0.82 -16.13 -10.92
N THR A 109 -1.52 -16.62 -9.92
CA THR A 109 -1.64 -18.06 -9.67
C THR A 109 -2.37 -18.76 -10.80
N GLY A 110 -3.33 -18.09 -11.47
CA GLY A 110 -4.03 -18.61 -12.64
C GLY A 110 -3.13 -18.79 -13.86
N ALA A 111 -2.16 -17.89 -14.06
CA ALA A 111 -1.10 -18.04 -15.06
C ALA A 111 0.01 -19.00 -14.58
N ARG A 112 -0.02 -19.42 -13.33
CA ARG A 112 1.05 -20.19 -12.66
C ARG A 112 2.38 -19.44 -12.67
N GLY A 113 2.33 -18.10 -12.43
CA GLY A 113 3.50 -17.26 -12.50
C GLY A 113 3.24 -15.82 -12.12
N ILE A 114 3.79 -14.93 -12.89
CA ILE A 114 3.59 -13.49 -12.75
C ILE A 114 3.06 -12.90 -14.05
N SER A 115 2.33 -11.80 -13.93
CA SER A 115 1.84 -11.07 -15.09
C SER A 115 2.21 -9.59 -15.00
N ARG A 116 2.34 -8.96 -16.15
CA ARG A 116 2.60 -7.52 -16.32
C ARG A 116 1.40 -6.88 -17.00
N MET A 117 0.94 -5.76 -16.47
CA MET A 117 -0.03 -4.89 -17.13
C MET A 117 0.63 -3.55 -17.46
N SER A 118 0.66 -3.20 -18.74
CA SER A 118 1.21 -1.92 -19.18
C SER A 118 0.31 -0.74 -18.76
N PRO A 119 0.80 0.52 -18.76
CA PRO A 119 -0.05 1.69 -18.55
C PRO A 119 -1.21 1.81 -19.55
N ALA A 120 -1.10 1.18 -20.73
CA ALA A 120 -2.16 1.09 -21.73
C ALA A 120 -3.21 -0.01 -21.43
N GLY A 121 -2.94 -0.90 -20.45
CA GLY A 121 -3.82 -2.02 -20.09
C GLY A 121 -3.51 -3.33 -20.84
N GLU A 122 -2.41 -3.38 -21.58
CA GLU A 122 -1.94 -4.60 -22.26
C GLU A 122 -1.37 -5.58 -21.22
N ILE A 123 -1.69 -6.88 -21.36
CA ILE A 123 -1.28 -7.90 -20.41
C ILE A 123 -0.31 -8.89 -21.06
N GLU A 124 0.79 -9.12 -20.37
CA GLU A 124 1.76 -10.16 -20.69
C GLU A 124 1.92 -11.08 -19.48
N SER A 125 1.87 -12.41 -19.69
CA SER A 125 1.93 -13.41 -18.61
C SER A 125 3.15 -14.32 -18.78
N PHE A 126 3.84 -14.59 -17.68
CA PHE A 126 5.05 -15.39 -17.60
C PHE A 126 4.80 -16.59 -16.68
N ALA A 127 4.58 -17.76 -17.28
CA ALA A 127 4.40 -18.99 -16.53
C ALA A 127 5.73 -19.50 -15.96
N LEU A 128 5.69 -20.00 -14.74
CA LEU A 128 6.82 -20.68 -14.13
C LEU A 128 6.78 -22.18 -14.51
N ASP A 129 7.93 -22.77 -14.59
CA ASP A 129 8.13 -24.19 -14.97
C ASP A 129 7.92 -25.18 -13.80
N THR A 130 7.30 -24.71 -12.71
CA THR A 130 6.99 -25.52 -11.53
C THR A 130 5.56 -26.01 -11.54
N PRO A 131 5.28 -27.27 -11.11
CA PRO A 131 3.93 -27.88 -11.18
C PRO A 131 2.94 -27.24 -10.20
N ILE A 132 3.41 -26.78 -9.04
CA ILE A 132 2.61 -26.12 -8.01
C ILE A 132 3.27 -24.76 -7.74
N VAL A 133 2.46 -23.70 -7.83
CA VAL A 133 2.95 -22.34 -7.62
C VAL A 133 2.13 -21.70 -6.51
N ARG A 134 2.79 -21.43 -5.38
CA ARG A 134 2.26 -20.59 -4.31
C ARG A 134 3.20 -19.40 -4.16
N LEU A 135 2.74 -18.25 -4.61
CA LEU A 135 3.52 -17.03 -4.66
C LEU A 135 3.22 -16.14 -3.45
N GLY A 136 4.24 -15.47 -2.97
CA GLY A 136 4.13 -14.44 -1.95
C GLY A 136 4.13 -13.03 -2.55
N ARG A 137 4.77 -12.10 -1.86
CA ARG A 137 4.94 -10.71 -2.31
C ARG A 137 5.93 -10.64 -3.49
N LEU A 138 5.86 -9.49 -4.16
CA LEU A 138 6.67 -9.17 -5.33
C LEU A 138 7.22 -7.75 -5.17
N ALA A 139 8.45 -7.55 -5.63
CA ALA A 139 9.07 -6.23 -5.73
C ALA A 139 9.78 -6.08 -7.08
N VAL A 140 9.82 -4.87 -7.61
CA VAL A 140 10.54 -4.54 -8.83
C VAL A 140 11.79 -3.75 -8.48
N ALA A 141 12.93 -4.21 -8.96
CA ALA A 141 14.23 -3.57 -8.74
C ALA A 141 14.39 -2.33 -9.65
N PRO A 142 15.30 -1.39 -9.31
CA PRO A 142 15.59 -0.22 -10.15
C PRO A 142 16.05 -0.57 -11.57
N ASP A 143 16.66 -1.74 -11.75
CA ASP A 143 17.09 -2.26 -13.06
C ASP A 143 15.97 -2.92 -13.87
N GLY A 144 14.72 -2.88 -13.37
CA GLY A 144 13.54 -3.50 -13.96
C GLY A 144 13.40 -5.01 -13.71
N ALA A 145 14.31 -5.63 -12.96
CA ALA A 145 14.14 -7.03 -12.56
C ALA A 145 12.99 -7.19 -11.57
N VAL A 146 12.21 -8.23 -11.76
CA VAL A 146 11.09 -8.58 -10.87
C VAL A 146 11.53 -9.68 -9.92
N TRP A 147 11.40 -9.42 -8.63
CA TRP A 147 11.73 -10.36 -7.57
C TRP A 147 10.47 -10.79 -6.84
N PHE A 148 10.31 -12.08 -6.60
CA PHE A 148 9.12 -12.61 -5.94
C PHE A 148 9.42 -13.87 -5.13
N ALA A 149 8.59 -14.12 -4.13
CA ALA A 149 8.68 -15.29 -3.26
C ALA A 149 7.92 -16.47 -3.88
N GLU A 150 8.58 -17.62 -4.03
CA GLU A 150 7.96 -18.92 -4.37
C GLU A 150 7.92 -19.80 -3.11
N ALA A 151 6.81 -19.77 -2.38
CA ALA A 151 6.69 -20.49 -1.11
C ALA A 151 6.79 -22.02 -1.28
N THR A 152 6.23 -22.57 -2.34
CA THR A 152 6.33 -24.01 -2.63
C THR A 152 7.67 -24.46 -3.16
N GLY A 153 8.47 -23.54 -3.72
CA GLY A 153 9.81 -23.81 -4.24
C GLY A 153 10.93 -23.48 -3.28
N TYR A 154 10.59 -22.95 -2.08
CA TYR A 154 11.59 -22.45 -1.12
C TYR A 154 12.64 -21.57 -1.79
N SER A 155 12.17 -20.63 -2.61
CA SER A 155 13.08 -19.77 -3.38
C SER A 155 12.60 -18.32 -3.43
N ILE A 156 13.57 -17.43 -3.55
CA ILE A 156 13.36 -16.06 -4.04
C ILE A 156 13.78 -16.04 -5.50
N THR A 157 12.87 -15.70 -6.35
CA THR A 157 13.03 -15.81 -7.79
C THR A 157 13.17 -14.43 -8.42
N ARG A 158 14.17 -14.30 -9.27
CA ARG A 158 14.41 -13.12 -10.11
C ARG A 158 13.99 -13.43 -11.54
N MET A 159 13.20 -12.53 -12.11
CA MET A 159 12.94 -12.53 -13.54
C MET A 159 13.40 -11.21 -14.16
N LYS A 160 14.14 -11.30 -15.25
CA LYS A 160 14.55 -10.14 -16.07
C LYS A 160 14.66 -10.56 -17.52
N ASP A 161 14.10 -9.78 -18.42
CA ASP A 161 14.12 -10.02 -19.88
C ASP A 161 13.67 -11.46 -20.24
N GLY A 162 12.62 -11.95 -19.57
CA GLY A 162 12.09 -13.31 -19.73
C GLY A 162 12.96 -14.44 -19.16
N LYS A 163 14.11 -14.11 -18.57
CA LYS A 163 15.00 -15.11 -17.94
C LYS A 163 14.70 -15.22 -16.45
N ILE A 164 14.59 -16.46 -15.98
CA ILE A 164 14.29 -16.79 -14.58
C ILE A 164 15.58 -17.33 -13.92
N ALA A 165 15.88 -16.75 -12.75
CA ALA A 165 16.96 -17.23 -11.87
C ALA A 165 16.39 -17.43 -10.45
N ARG A 166 16.54 -18.63 -9.88
CA ARG A 166 16.06 -18.99 -8.55
C ARG A 166 17.18 -19.03 -7.55
N HIS A 167 17.02 -18.33 -6.44
CA HIS A 167 17.84 -18.43 -5.26
C HIS A 167 17.15 -19.40 -4.29
N ILE A 168 17.50 -20.67 -4.41
CA ILE A 168 16.93 -21.76 -3.61
C ILE A 168 17.65 -21.82 -2.29
N PHE A 169 16.91 -21.99 -1.19
CA PHE A 169 17.45 -22.21 0.15
C PHE A 169 16.92 -23.53 0.72
N GLU A 170 17.68 -24.12 1.63
CA GLU A 170 17.35 -25.43 2.20
C GLU A 170 16.08 -25.35 3.04
N SER A 171 15.17 -26.31 2.80
CA SER A 171 14.11 -26.63 3.75
C SER A 171 14.74 -27.26 5.02
N PRO A 172 14.37 -26.86 6.23
CA PRO A 172 13.12 -26.26 6.66
C PRO A 172 13.18 -24.77 7.03
N ARG A 173 13.95 -23.96 6.36
CA ARG A 173 14.06 -22.51 6.66
C ARG A 173 12.75 -21.72 6.43
N GLY A 174 11.67 -22.39 6.05
CA GLY A 174 10.35 -21.81 6.01
C GLY A 174 9.92 -21.26 4.67
N ASP A 175 8.66 -20.83 4.61
CA ASP A 175 8.03 -20.30 3.41
C ASP A 175 8.37 -18.81 3.24
N PRO A 176 8.99 -18.40 2.11
CA PRO A 176 9.24 -17.01 1.81
C PRO A 176 7.93 -16.30 1.54
N TYR A 177 7.80 -15.06 2.02
CA TYR A 177 6.57 -14.29 1.87
C TYR A 177 6.80 -12.85 1.42
N GLY A 178 7.40 -12.00 2.26
CA GLY A 178 7.72 -10.61 1.96
C GLY A 178 8.98 -10.51 1.10
N VAL A 179 8.98 -9.59 0.14
CA VAL A 179 10.15 -9.28 -0.70
C VAL A 179 10.24 -7.77 -0.87
N ALA A 180 11.42 -7.23 -0.68
CA ALA A 180 11.74 -5.83 -0.95
C ALA A 180 13.13 -5.71 -1.59
N VAL A 181 13.33 -4.71 -2.44
CA VAL A 181 14.59 -4.45 -3.13
C VAL A 181 15.11 -3.07 -2.75
N ALA A 182 16.34 -3.01 -2.27
CA ALA A 182 17.02 -1.77 -1.95
C ALA A 182 17.51 -1.04 -3.21
N GLN A 183 17.88 0.23 -3.07
CA GLN A 183 18.37 1.03 -4.19
C GLN A 183 19.69 0.52 -4.79
N ASP A 184 20.52 -0.14 -3.98
CA ASP A 184 21.77 -0.78 -4.41
C ASP A 184 21.55 -2.13 -5.11
N GLY A 185 20.30 -2.60 -5.20
CA GLY A 185 19.90 -3.88 -5.77
C GLY A 185 19.94 -5.05 -4.78
N THR A 186 20.28 -4.82 -3.51
CA THR A 186 20.18 -5.86 -2.47
C THR A 186 18.71 -6.23 -2.27
N VAL A 187 18.42 -7.52 -2.27
CA VAL A 187 17.07 -8.06 -2.03
C VAL A 187 16.96 -8.58 -0.62
N TRP A 188 15.86 -8.22 0.03
CA TRP A 188 15.49 -8.73 1.33
C TRP A 188 14.18 -9.51 1.26
N ALA A 189 14.13 -10.63 1.96
CA ALA A 189 12.93 -11.44 2.04
C ALA A 189 12.72 -11.94 3.48
N THR A 190 11.44 -12.16 3.82
CA THR A 190 11.05 -12.78 5.09
C THR A 190 10.78 -14.26 4.89
N LEU A 191 11.29 -15.10 5.80
CA LEU A 191 11.01 -16.53 5.88
C LEU A 191 10.12 -16.79 7.09
N LYS A 192 8.80 -16.86 6.86
CA LYS A 192 7.79 -16.86 7.95
C LYS A 192 7.98 -17.97 8.96
N SER A 193 8.00 -19.21 8.51
CA SER A 193 8.14 -20.37 9.38
C SER A 193 9.58 -20.60 9.86
N GLY A 194 10.55 -20.11 9.10
CA GLY A 194 11.98 -20.14 9.46
C GLY A 194 12.36 -19.12 10.52
N ASN A 195 11.52 -18.13 10.74
CA ASN A 195 11.80 -17.02 11.67
C ASN A 195 13.08 -16.24 11.31
N GLU A 196 13.29 -16.01 10.01
CA GLU A 196 14.52 -15.49 9.45
C GLU A 196 14.24 -14.36 8.45
N LEU A 197 15.26 -13.50 8.27
CA LEU A 197 15.39 -12.62 7.13
C LEU A 197 16.48 -13.16 6.21
N LEU A 198 16.22 -13.13 4.92
CA LEU A 198 17.16 -13.48 3.87
C LEU A 198 17.64 -12.20 3.17
N GLN A 199 18.95 -12.05 3.01
CA GLN A 199 19.58 -11.02 2.20
C GLN A 199 20.25 -11.65 0.99
N ILE A 200 19.92 -11.15 -0.19
CA ILE A 200 20.56 -11.51 -1.46
C ILE A 200 21.26 -10.24 -1.98
N PRO A 201 22.56 -10.11 -1.80
CA PRO A 201 23.31 -8.97 -2.33
C PRO A 201 23.40 -9.06 -3.87
N PRO A 202 23.64 -7.93 -4.58
CA PRO A 202 23.84 -7.94 -6.03
C PRO A 202 25.01 -8.83 -6.47
N GLN A 203 25.99 -9.00 -5.59
CA GLN A 203 27.16 -9.87 -5.79
C GLN A 203 27.50 -10.56 -4.46
N GLY A 204 27.95 -11.80 -4.54
CA GLY A 204 28.32 -12.60 -3.36
C GLY A 204 27.24 -13.61 -2.96
N GLU A 205 27.36 -14.11 -1.75
CA GLU A 205 26.49 -15.16 -1.20
C GLU A 205 25.30 -14.59 -0.47
N MET A 206 24.23 -15.38 -0.35
CA MET A 206 23.08 -15.07 0.47
C MET A 206 23.45 -15.08 1.95
N ASN A 207 22.94 -14.10 2.69
CA ASN A 207 23.07 -14.05 4.15
C ASN A 207 21.71 -14.32 4.81
N VAL A 208 21.74 -14.98 5.94
CA VAL A 208 20.56 -15.28 6.75
C VAL A 208 20.71 -14.64 8.12
N PHE A 209 19.67 -13.98 8.58
CA PHE A 209 19.60 -13.33 9.88
C PHE A 209 18.44 -13.96 10.68
N GLU A 210 18.76 -14.64 11.78
CA GLU A 210 17.75 -15.14 12.69
C GLU A 210 17.07 -13.97 13.41
N VAL A 211 15.74 -13.95 13.42
CA VAL A 211 14.96 -12.96 14.17
C VAL A 211 15.07 -13.31 15.66
N PRO A 212 15.49 -12.37 16.52
CA PRO A 212 15.80 -12.67 17.93
C PRO A 212 14.62 -13.24 18.71
N HIS A 213 13.41 -12.77 18.43
CA HIS A 213 12.23 -13.27 19.07
C HIS A 213 11.76 -14.59 18.44
N GLN A 214 11.66 -15.63 19.26
CA GLN A 214 11.26 -16.95 18.77
C GLN A 214 9.84 -16.97 18.23
N ALA A 215 9.65 -17.60 17.08
CA ALA A 215 8.37 -17.72 16.41
C ALA A 215 7.67 -16.38 16.10
N ALA A 216 8.44 -15.33 15.82
CA ALA A 216 7.92 -14.01 15.44
C ALA A 216 7.07 -14.02 14.16
N MET A 217 7.29 -14.99 13.28
CA MET A 217 6.64 -15.12 11.96
C MET A 217 6.79 -13.83 11.12
N PRO A 218 8.04 -13.47 10.73
CA PRO A 218 8.28 -12.28 9.94
C PRO A 218 7.49 -12.34 8.64
N SER A 219 6.78 -11.25 8.30
CA SER A 219 5.89 -11.23 7.15
C SER A 219 6.24 -10.11 6.17
N ASP A 220 5.56 -8.99 6.18
CA ASP A 220 5.84 -7.92 5.23
C ASP A 220 7.18 -7.24 5.55
N VAL A 221 7.86 -6.71 4.51
CA VAL A 221 9.19 -6.10 4.61
C VAL A 221 9.26 -4.83 3.80
N ALA A 222 9.89 -3.80 4.34
CA ALA A 222 10.15 -2.53 3.67
C ALA A 222 11.57 -2.04 3.98
N ILE A 223 12.16 -1.26 3.06
CA ILE A 223 13.53 -0.80 3.20
C ILE A 223 13.56 0.72 3.24
N GLY A 224 14.18 1.28 4.28
CA GLY A 224 14.46 2.70 4.39
C GLY A 224 15.60 3.14 3.49
N ARG A 225 15.63 4.42 3.12
CA ARG A 225 16.73 5.01 2.34
C ARG A 225 18.08 4.93 3.04
N ASP A 226 18.07 4.82 4.35
CA ASP A 226 19.24 4.66 5.21
C ASP A 226 19.73 3.20 5.30
N GLY A 227 19.15 2.31 4.50
CA GLY A 227 19.46 0.88 4.47
C GLY A 227 18.84 0.07 5.61
N SER A 228 18.01 0.68 6.48
CA SER A 228 17.29 -0.08 7.49
C SER A 228 16.23 -0.97 6.86
N VAL A 229 16.13 -2.21 7.35
CA VAL A 229 15.16 -3.21 6.92
C VAL A 229 14.09 -3.34 7.99
N TRP A 230 12.89 -2.94 7.65
CA TRP A 230 11.73 -2.99 8.53
C TRP A 230 10.85 -4.18 8.18
N PHE A 231 10.35 -4.89 9.17
CA PHE A 231 9.46 -6.03 8.95
C PHE A 231 8.44 -6.18 10.09
N ILE A 232 7.35 -6.88 9.78
CA ILE A 232 6.29 -7.20 10.74
C ILE A 232 6.59 -8.55 11.38
N GLU A 233 6.54 -8.60 12.70
CA GLU A 233 6.47 -9.82 13.49
C GLU A 233 4.99 -10.15 13.76
N SER A 234 4.42 -10.93 12.85
CA SER A 234 2.95 -11.09 12.77
C SER A 234 2.33 -11.74 14.00
N ARG A 235 3.07 -12.61 14.69
CA ARG A 235 2.55 -13.34 15.85
C ARG A 235 2.40 -12.47 17.08
N GLU A 236 3.31 -11.51 17.25
CA GLU A 236 3.41 -10.69 18.45
C GLU A 236 2.90 -9.25 18.25
N ASN A 237 2.38 -8.92 17.06
CA ASN A 237 1.99 -7.57 16.70
C ASN A 237 3.10 -6.54 16.97
N ARG A 238 4.31 -6.87 16.53
CA ARG A 238 5.47 -5.99 16.62
C ARG A 238 5.96 -5.61 15.24
N ILE A 239 6.65 -4.51 15.21
CA ILE A 239 7.48 -4.09 14.10
C ILE A 239 8.93 -4.22 14.55
N ALA A 240 9.78 -4.79 13.72
CA ALA A 240 11.19 -4.86 13.97
C ALA A 240 11.99 -4.17 12.86
N ARG A 241 13.16 -3.69 13.23
CA ARG A 241 14.15 -3.07 12.35
C ARG A 241 15.48 -3.78 12.46
N LEU A 242 16.04 -4.16 11.32
CA LEU A 242 17.43 -4.58 11.22
C LEU A 242 18.24 -3.43 10.61
N LYS A 243 19.24 -2.94 11.32
CA LYS A 243 20.17 -1.92 10.84
C LYS A 243 21.59 -2.20 11.34
N ASN A 244 22.57 -2.19 10.45
CA ASN A 244 23.98 -2.47 10.77
C ASN A 244 24.16 -3.77 11.55
N GLY A 245 23.39 -4.82 11.22
CA GLY A 245 23.44 -6.11 11.91
C GLY A 245 22.77 -6.16 13.28
N GLN A 246 22.14 -5.09 13.71
CA GLN A 246 21.44 -5.02 15.00
C GLN A 246 19.93 -4.97 14.81
N PHE A 247 19.21 -5.76 15.61
CA PHE A 247 17.75 -5.73 15.67
C PHE A 247 17.25 -4.77 16.73
N GLU A 248 16.16 -4.10 16.42
CA GLU A 248 15.40 -3.27 17.32
C GLU A 248 13.91 -3.57 17.13
N GLU A 249 13.16 -3.71 18.23
CA GLU A 249 11.76 -4.14 18.22
C GLU A 249 10.86 -3.06 18.82
N PHE A 250 9.70 -2.83 18.19
CA PHE A 250 8.70 -1.85 18.59
C PHE A 250 7.36 -2.55 18.84
N ASN A 251 6.92 -2.57 20.10
CA ASN A 251 5.64 -3.15 20.46
C ASN A 251 4.49 -2.23 20.03
N ILE A 252 3.57 -2.74 19.24
CA ILE A 252 2.37 -2.02 18.83
C ILE A 252 1.27 -2.33 19.82
N THR A 253 0.93 -1.35 20.66
CA THR A 253 -0.08 -1.47 21.69
C THR A 253 -1.47 -1.12 21.17
N GLY A 254 -2.51 -1.70 21.76
CA GLY A 254 -3.91 -1.42 21.41
C GLY A 254 -4.79 -2.67 21.46
N PRO A 255 -6.10 -2.53 21.31
CA PRO A 255 -7.02 -3.66 21.33
C PRO A 255 -6.85 -4.50 20.06
N SER A 256 -6.11 -5.61 20.16
CA SER A 256 -5.87 -6.60 19.09
C SER A 256 -5.36 -5.98 17.77
N PRO A 257 -4.27 -5.23 17.76
CA PRO A 257 -3.72 -4.72 16.51
C PRO A 257 -3.25 -5.91 15.67
N VAL A 258 -3.85 -6.11 14.51
CA VAL A 258 -3.31 -7.00 13.48
C VAL A 258 -2.59 -6.12 12.49
N LEU A 259 -1.26 -6.25 12.45
CA LEU A 259 -0.43 -5.45 11.57
C LEU A 259 -0.53 -5.94 10.14
N SER A 260 -0.52 -5.00 9.21
CA SER A 260 -0.59 -5.28 7.78
C SER A 260 0.16 -4.19 7.01
N GLY A 261 0.82 -4.57 5.94
CA GLY A 261 1.50 -3.67 5.03
C GLY A 261 2.50 -2.72 5.70
N LEU A 262 3.63 -2.51 5.09
CA LEU A 262 4.64 -1.55 5.51
C LEU A 262 4.99 -0.62 4.35
N ALA A 263 5.23 0.65 4.65
CA ALA A 263 5.80 1.60 3.70
C ALA A 263 6.69 2.60 4.45
N VAL A 264 7.86 2.91 3.89
CA VAL A 264 8.79 3.88 4.47
C VAL A 264 8.80 5.14 3.62
N THR A 265 8.59 6.30 4.25
CA THR A 265 8.67 7.58 3.55
C THR A 265 10.12 7.95 3.23
N PRO A 266 10.36 8.87 2.28
CA PRO A 266 11.69 9.39 2.01
C PRO A 266 12.39 10.00 3.23
N ASP A 267 11.62 10.52 4.17
CA ASP A 267 12.13 11.16 5.41
C ASP A 267 12.44 10.12 6.52
N GLY A 268 12.11 8.83 6.29
CA GLY A 268 12.43 7.72 7.19
C GLY A 268 11.30 7.29 8.12
N ASP A 269 10.12 7.92 8.05
CA ASP A 269 8.96 7.45 8.81
C ASP A 269 8.47 6.11 8.28
N LEU A 270 8.23 5.19 9.19
CA LEU A 270 7.57 3.94 8.86
C LEU A 270 6.06 4.07 9.04
N TRP A 271 5.32 3.72 8.00
CA TRP A 271 3.87 3.59 8.03
C TRP A 271 3.43 2.13 7.97
N PHE A 272 2.38 1.79 8.68
CA PHE A 272 1.83 0.44 8.74
C PHE A 272 0.31 0.43 8.89
N GLY A 273 -0.32 -0.64 8.44
CA GLY A 273 -1.76 -0.84 8.59
C GLY A 273 -2.11 -1.49 9.94
N LEU A 274 -3.19 -1.03 10.56
CA LEU A 274 -3.86 -1.65 11.69
C LEU A 274 -5.15 -2.30 11.19
N LEU A 275 -5.04 -3.53 10.67
CA LEU A 275 -6.11 -4.22 9.94
C LEU A 275 -7.42 -4.31 10.73
N ARG A 276 -7.37 -4.65 12.02
CA ARG A 276 -8.57 -4.70 12.87
C ARG A 276 -8.87 -3.39 13.57
N GLY A 277 -7.90 -2.51 13.68
CA GLY A 277 -8.05 -1.20 14.30
C GLY A 277 -8.72 -0.15 13.43
N GLY A 278 -8.85 -0.40 12.12
CA GLY A 278 -9.39 0.57 11.16
C GLY A 278 -8.58 1.86 11.13
N ALA A 279 -7.25 1.76 11.18
CA ALA A 279 -6.35 2.89 11.28
C ALA A 279 -5.04 2.63 10.53
N LEU A 280 -4.29 3.69 10.24
CA LEU A 280 -2.88 3.63 9.90
C LEU A 280 -2.06 3.99 11.12
N GLY A 281 -0.89 3.36 11.28
CA GLY A 281 0.11 3.71 12.27
C GLY A 281 1.32 4.36 11.62
N ARG A 282 1.95 5.29 12.32
CA ARG A 282 3.25 5.88 11.96
C ARG A 282 4.22 5.67 13.09
N LEU A 283 5.40 5.19 12.77
CA LEU A 283 6.55 5.14 13.69
C LEU A 283 7.59 6.15 13.23
N ARG A 284 7.83 7.15 14.07
CA ARG A 284 8.82 8.22 13.86
C ARG A 284 9.63 8.40 15.15
N ASP A 285 10.95 8.35 15.06
CA ASP A 285 11.86 8.55 16.20
C ASP A 285 11.49 7.73 17.46
N GLY A 286 11.06 6.48 17.26
CA GLY A 286 10.62 5.59 18.34
C GLY A 286 9.20 5.85 18.87
N HIS A 287 8.53 6.89 18.40
CA HIS A 287 7.15 7.22 18.79
C HIS A 287 6.14 6.67 17.80
N ILE A 288 5.08 6.06 18.32
CA ILE A 288 3.98 5.50 17.52
C ILE A 288 2.78 6.43 17.61
N GLU A 289 2.26 6.79 16.45
CA GLU A 289 1.05 7.58 16.30
C GLU A 289 0.03 6.84 15.43
N THR A 290 -1.25 7.05 15.68
CA THR A 290 -2.32 6.36 14.95
C THR A 290 -3.27 7.35 14.30
N PHE A 291 -3.65 7.07 13.05
CA PHE A 291 -4.56 7.86 12.22
C PHE A 291 -5.80 7.02 11.91
N LYS A 292 -6.90 7.31 12.60
CA LYS A 292 -8.15 6.57 12.41
C LYS A 292 -8.71 6.82 11.00
N LEU A 293 -9.04 5.74 10.31
CA LEU A 293 -9.67 5.82 8.98
C LEU A 293 -11.12 6.30 9.07
N PRO A 294 -11.67 6.91 7.99
CA PRO A 294 -13.01 7.50 8.01
C PRO A 294 -14.13 6.51 8.32
N ARG A 295 -13.93 5.24 8.03
CA ARG A 295 -14.95 4.18 8.20
C ARG A 295 -14.56 3.23 9.33
N GLU A 296 -15.48 2.95 10.24
CA GLU A 296 -15.28 2.01 11.34
C GLU A 296 -14.99 0.57 10.85
N SER A 297 -15.55 0.20 9.69
CA SER A 297 -15.33 -1.09 9.07
C SER A 297 -14.01 -1.20 8.30
N ALA A 298 -13.22 -0.13 8.22
CA ALA A 298 -11.99 -0.12 7.44
C ALA A 298 -11.01 -1.23 7.87
N ARG A 299 -10.34 -1.83 6.86
CA ARG A 299 -9.38 -2.93 7.03
C ARG A 299 -8.20 -2.72 6.08
N PRO A 300 -7.27 -1.77 6.40
CA PRO A 300 -6.11 -1.51 5.54
C PRO A 300 -5.19 -2.74 5.49
N ALA A 301 -4.97 -3.29 4.31
CA ALA A 301 -4.19 -4.52 4.10
C ALA A 301 -2.78 -4.27 3.56
N SER A 302 -2.57 -3.21 2.83
CA SER A 302 -1.29 -2.86 2.23
C SER A 302 -1.15 -1.35 2.09
N LEU A 303 0.08 -0.85 2.13
CA LEU A 303 0.39 0.57 2.02
C LEU A 303 1.41 0.84 0.93
N ALA A 304 1.38 2.05 0.37
CA ALA A 304 2.39 2.58 -0.53
C ALA A 304 2.57 4.09 -0.29
N ILE A 305 3.77 4.59 -0.55
CA ILE A 305 4.06 6.03 -0.55
C ILE A 305 4.23 6.46 -1.99
N ASP A 306 3.51 7.49 -2.43
CA ASP A 306 3.69 8.04 -3.76
C ASP A 306 4.84 9.07 -3.82
N GLY A 307 5.17 9.53 -5.03
CA GLY A 307 6.25 10.49 -5.26
C GLY A 307 6.06 11.85 -4.57
N ASN A 308 4.83 12.17 -4.14
CA ASN A 308 4.48 13.38 -3.41
C ASN A 308 4.54 13.19 -1.88
N GLY A 309 4.73 11.95 -1.42
CA GLY A 309 4.74 11.58 -0.01
C GLY A 309 3.34 11.32 0.56
N ASN A 310 2.30 11.19 -0.26
CA ASN A 310 0.99 10.74 0.22
C ASN A 310 1.08 9.27 0.63
N VAL A 311 0.41 8.94 1.73
CA VAL A 311 0.32 7.57 2.24
C VAL A 311 -0.94 6.91 1.69
N TRP A 312 -0.77 6.00 0.74
CA TRP A 312 -1.86 5.26 0.13
C TRP A 312 -2.09 3.93 0.84
N TYR A 313 -3.34 3.47 0.88
CA TYR A 313 -3.70 2.17 1.44
C TYR A 313 -4.75 1.46 0.59
N ALA A 314 -4.61 0.14 0.51
CA ALA A 314 -5.61 -0.76 -0.02
C ALA A 314 -6.43 -1.31 1.15
N ASP A 315 -7.76 -1.23 1.07
CA ASP A 315 -8.67 -1.69 2.11
C ASP A 315 -9.56 -2.80 1.59
N ILE A 316 -9.46 -3.98 2.21
CA ILE A 316 -10.21 -5.17 1.80
C ILE A 316 -11.73 -5.05 1.93
N THR A 317 -12.23 -3.97 2.52
CA THR A 317 -13.67 -3.68 2.55
C THR A 317 -14.17 -2.95 1.30
N GLY A 318 -13.35 -2.92 0.23
CA GLY A 318 -13.72 -2.36 -1.06
C GLY A 318 -13.38 -0.89 -1.24
N TYR A 319 -12.25 -0.43 -0.70
CA TYR A 319 -11.79 0.95 -0.86
C TYR A 319 -10.28 1.02 -1.10
N VAL A 320 -9.88 2.05 -1.81
CA VAL A 320 -8.50 2.53 -1.85
C VAL A 320 -8.51 3.98 -1.38
N GLY A 321 -7.58 4.35 -0.54
CA GLY A 321 -7.55 5.72 -0.03
C GLY A 321 -6.14 6.23 0.20
N ASN A 322 -6.05 7.52 0.49
CA ASN A 322 -4.78 8.12 0.88
C ASN A 322 -4.95 9.17 1.99
N LEU A 323 -3.89 9.32 2.77
CA LEU A 323 -3.62 10.45 3.63
C LEU A 323 -2.66 11.38 2.89
N PRO A 324 -3.05 12.64 2.59
CA PRO A 324 -2.18 13.58 1.92
C PRO A 324 -0.90 13.87 2.70
N ALA A 325 0.21 14.07 2.01
CA ALA A 325 1.53 14.29 2.59
C ALA A 325 1.57 15.44 3.63
N ARG A 326 0.81 16.50 3.42
CA ARG A 326 0.69 17.62 4.37
C ARG A 326 0.14 17.19 5.73
N GLU A 327 -0.78 16.24 5.75
CA GLU A 327 -1.38 15.68 6.97
C GLU A 327 -0.50 14.57 7.57
N ALA A 328 0.23 13.85 6.70
CA ALA A 328 1.13 12.79 7.11
C ALA A 328 2.42 13.31 7.78
N ARG A 329 2.79 14.59 7.58
CA ARG A 329 4.00 15.19 8.15
C ARG A 329 3.80 15.78 9.53
N HIS A 330 2.60 16.10 9.90
CA HIS A 330 2.22 16.68 11.20
C HIS A 330 1.78 15.60 12.16
#